data_39850ef242b231979702e88d8c1c79d0
#
_entry.id   39850ef242b231979702e88d8c1c79d0
#
_cell.length_a   1.000
_cell.length_b   1.000
_cell.length_c   1.000
_cell.angle_alpha   90.00
_cell.angle_beta   90.00
_cell.angle_gamma   90.00
#
_symmetry.space_group_name_H-M   'P 1'
#
loop_
_entity.id
_entity.type
_entity.pdbx_description
1 polymer ?
#
loop_
_entity_poly.entity_id
_entity_poly.type
_entity_poly.pdbx_seq_one_letter_code
_entity_poly.pdbx_strand_id
1 'polypeptide(L)'
;MNKYAKILLLALACFFLFVGVKSSMETKPYAELTDLQTFNGVIHKLHCPYKGAAALSLKESELTFNLSVNFRADYCSDNTSQPLLGKEVQLIARQANGDFYQVYELKTAGEVILTPEDIEAEQGSSTLGMFFLAFLTVAFVVYKSREKKVS
;
A
#
# COMPACT_ATOMS: atom_id res chain seq x y z
N MET A 1 -15.60 -31.06 9.56
CA MET A 1 -14.59 -30.58 8.57
C MET A 1 -13.60 -31.72 8.28
N ASN A 2 -13.25 -31.95 7.00
CA ASN A 2 -12.31 -32.99 6.60
C ASN A 2 -10.87 -32.66 7.14
N LYS A 3 -10.06 -33.71 7.42
CA LYS A 3 -8.66 -33.56 7.89
C LYS A 3 -7.81 -32.70 6.95
N TYR A 4 -7.95 -32.89 5.65
CA TYR A 4 -7.23 -32.13 4.63
C TYR A 4 -7.64 -30.63 4.61
N ALA A 5 -8.92 -30.33 4.77
CA ALA A 5 -9.39 -28.94 4.84
C ALA A 5 -8.84 -28.20 6.08
N LYS A 6 -8.68 -28.92 7.23
CA LYS A 6 -8.04 -28.35 8.42
C LYS A 6 -6.58 -27.98 8.17
N ILE A 7 -5.83 -28.91 7.56
CA ILE A 7 -4.41 -28.70 7.25
C ILE A 7 -4.25 -27.52 6.30
N LEU A 8 -5.08 -27.44 5.24
CA LEU A 8 -5.05 -26.34 4.27
C LEU A 8 -5.31 -24.97 4.93
N LEU A 9 -6.34 -24.90 5.79
CA LEU A 9 -6.68 -23.65 6.50
C LEU A 9 -5.58 -23.22 7.48
N LEU A 10 -4.96 -24.17 8.18
CA LEU A 10 -3.82 -23.87 9.05
C LEU A 10 -2.61 -23.40 8.27
N ALA A 11 -2.32 -24.03 7.13
CA ALA A 11 -1.25 -23.57 6.23
C ALA A 11 -1.51 -22.15 5.70
N LEU A 12 -2.77 -21.85 5.37
CA LEU A 12 -3.19 -20.51 4.94
C LEU A 12 -3.02 -19.46 6.08
N ALA A 13 -3.39 -19.81 7.31
CA ALA A 13 -3.19 -18.94 8.47
C ALA A 13 -1.70 -18.67 8.72
N CYS A 14 -0.85 -19.72 8.63
CA CYS A 14 0.61 -19.55 8.73
C CYS A 14 1.17 -18.67 7.62
N PHE A 15 0.66 -18.80 6.40
CA PHE A 15 1.03 -17.93 5.29
C PHE A 15 0.70 -16.45 5.56
N PHE A 16 -0.52 -16.16 6.02
CA PHE A 16 -0.91 -14.78 6.37
C PHE A 16 -0.06 -14.22 7.52
N LEU A 17 0.25 -15.03 8.54
CA LEU A 17 1.15 -14.62 9.62
C LEU A 17 2.55 -14.31 9.09
N PHE A 18 3.09 -15.18 8.24
CA PHE A 18 4.41 -14.98 7.65
C PHE A 18 4.47 -13.68 6.82
N VAL A 19 3.48 -13.45 5.96
CA VAL A 19 3.40 -12.24 5.15
C VAL A 19 3.24 -11.00 6.03
N GLY A 20 2.38 -11.06 7.06
CA GLY A 20 2.18 -9.97 8.01
C GLY A 20 3.45 -9.60 8.77
N VAL A 21 4.18 -10.59 9.30
CA VAL A 21 5.45 -10.37 10.00
C VAL A 21 6.50 -9.80 9.05
N LYS A 22 6.65 -10.39 7.86
CA LYS A 22 7.60 -9.89 6.85
C LYS A 22 7.30 -8.44 6.48
N SER A 23 6.04 -8.12 6.19
CA SER A 23 5.61 -6.75 5.90
C SER A 23 5.94 -5.79 7.03
N SER A 24 5.64 -6.19 8.28
CA SER A 24 5.96 -5.37 9.47
C SER A 24 7.46 -5.12 9.65
N MET A 25 8.31 -6.08 9.29
CA MET A 25 9.78 -5.94 9.41
C MET A 25 10.38 -5.10 8.28
N GLU A 26 9.77 -5.09 7.09
CA GLU A 26 10.23 -4.32 5.93
C GLU A 26 9.73 -2.87 5.94
N THR A 27 8.61 -2.60 6.62
CA THR A 27 8.05 -1.26 6.76
C THR A 27 8.85 -0.47 7.81
N LYS A 28 9.63 0.50 7.35
CA LYS A 28 10.34 1.44 8.22
C LYS A 28 9.57 2.76 8.31
N PRO A 29 9.52 3.38 9.51
CA PRO A 29 8.98 4.73 9.64
C PRO A 29 9.73 5.71 8.71
N TYR A 30 9.04 6.71 8.20
CA TYR A 30 9.61 7.73 7.32
C TYR A 30 10.89 8.36 7.91
N ALA A 31 10.89 8.62 9.21
CA ALA A 31 12.02 9.20 9.93
C ALA A 31 13.31 8.33 9.91
N GLU A 32 13.19 7.04 9.67
CA GLU A 32 14.32 6.08 9.58
C GLU A 32 14.77 5.81 8.14
N LEU A 33 14.11 6.39 7.14
CA LEU A 33 14.48 6.22 5.74
C LEU A 33 15.68 7.11 5.40
N THR A 34 16.76 6.52 4.93
CA THR A 34 18.01 7.23 4.60
C THR A 34 18.24 7.42 3.11
N ASP A 35 17.46 6.72 2.27
CA ASP A 35 17.61 6.64 0.82
C ASP A 35 16.49 7.40 0.07
N LEU A 36 15.96 8.45 0.71
CA LEU A 36 14.99 9.36 0.12
C LEU A 36 15.65 10.28 -0.91
N GLN A 37 14.97 10.50 -2.01
CA GLN A 37 15.38 11.37 -3.10
C GLN A 37 14.29 12.40 -3.37
N THR A 38 14.71 13.63 -3.67
CA THR A 38 13.80 14.71 -4.04
C THR A 38 13.79 14.87 -5.54
N PHE A 39 12.60 14.92 -6.12
CA PHE A 39 12.36 15.17 -7.52
C PHE A 39 11.50 16.41 -7.70
N ASN A 40 11.80 17.20 -8.71
CA ASN A 40 11.01 18.35 -9.09
C ASN A 40 10.66 18.21 -10.58
N GLY A 41 9.46 18.59 -10.95
CA GLY A 41 9.06 18.55 -12.35
C GLY A 41 7.58 18.81 -12.55
N VAL A 42 7.15 18.73 -13.81
CA VAL A 42 5.76 18.92 -14.19
C VAL A 42 5.11 17.55 -14.36
N ILE A 43 3.93 17.35 -13.78
CA ILE A 43 3.19 16.10 -13.97
C ILE A 43 2.77 15.98 -15.43
N HIS A 44 3.33 14.98 -16.12
CA HIS A 44 3.01 14.69 -17.51
C HIS A 44 1.87 13.68 -17.62
N LYS A 45 1.84 12.68 -16.75
CA LYS A 45 0.86 11.60 -16.77
C LYS A 45 0.47 11.24 -15.35
N LEU A 46 -0.84 11.07 -15.13
CA LEU A 46 -1.41 10.52 -13.92
C LEU A 46 -2.19 9.24 -14.30
N HIS A 47 -1.76 8.12 -13.78
CA HIS A 47 -2.41 6.83 -13.99
C HIS A 47 -3.27 6.50 -12.77
N CYS A 48 -4.56 6.44 -12.98
CA CYS A 48 -5.57 6.13 -11.96
C CYS A 48 -6.22 4.78 -12.26
N PRO A 49 -5.69 3.67 -11.75
CA PRO A 49 -6.25 2.35 -12.02
C PRO A 49 -7.57 2.18 -11.24
N TYR A 50 -8.46 1.33 -11.73
CA TYR A 50 -9.68 0.97 -11.03
C TYR A 50 -9.42 0.37 -9.64
N LYS A 51 -8.31 -0.38 -9.48
CA LYS A 51 -7.85 -0.98 -8.22
C LYS A 51 -6.34 -0.75 -8.05
N GLY A 52 -5.91 -0.65 -6.79
CA GLY A 52 -4.50 -0.44 -6.45
C GLY A 52 -4.13 1.05 -6.30
N ALA A 53 -2.85 1.32 -6.13
CA ALA A 53 -2.31 2.65 -5.99
C ALA A 53 -2.33 3.43 -7.31
N ALA A 54 -2.47 4.75 -7.23
CA ALA A 54 -2.24 5.62 -8.38
C ALA A 54 -0.74 5.76 -8.64
N ALA A 55 -0.39 6.18 -9.85
CA ALA A 55 0.99 6.46 -10.21
C ALA A 55 1.07 7.71 -11.09
N LEU A 56 2.16 8.45 -10.98
CA LEU A 56 2.43 9.59 -11.85
C LEU A 56 3.79 9.46 -12.54
N SER A 57 3.94 10.18 -13.64
CA SER A 57 5.23 10.40 -14.31
C SER A 57 5.44 11.89 -14.52
N LEU A 58 6.68 12.32 -14.34
CA LEU A 58 7.08 13.71 -14.59
C LEU A 58 7.50 13.88 -16.06
N LYS A 59 7.35 15.08 -16.58
CA LYS A 59 7.85 15.43 -17.90
C LYS A 59 9.37 15.26 -17.93
N GLU A 60 9.90 14.72 -19.01
CA GLU A 60 11.34 14.49 -19.18
C GLU A 60 11.94 13.43 -18.23
N SER A 61 11.09 12.60 -17.61
CA SER A 61 11.50 11.49 -16.75
C SER A 61 10.82 10.19 -17.18
N GLU A 62 11.57 9.11 -17.28
CA GLU A 62 11.05 7.76 -17.53
C GLU A 62 10.64 7.06 -16.23
N LEU A 63 10.86 7.71 -15.08
CA LEU A 63 10.54 7.15 -13.78
C LEU A 63 9.04 7.14 -13.52
N THR A 64 8.61 6.09 -12.83
CA THR A 64 7.23 5.93 -12.37
C THR A 64 7.17 6.14 -10.86
N PHE A 65 6.36 7.07 -10.43
CA PHE A 65 6.18 7.43 -9.04
C PHE A 65 4.85 6.89 -8.53
N ASN A 66 4.91 5.84 -7.70
CA ASN A 66 3.75 5.24 -7.07
C ASN A 66 3.29 6.12 -5.90
N LEU A 67 2.02 6.46 -5.92
CA LEU A 67 1.35 7.21 -4.87
C LEU A 67 0.71 6.25 -3.86
N SER A 68 -0.42 6.60 -3.28
CA SER A 68 -1.15 5.75 -2.36
C SER A 68 -2.49 5.29 -2.96
N VAL A 69 -3.12 4.29 -2.32
CA VAL A 69 -4.50 3.91 -2.64
C VAL A 69 -5.47 5.00 -2.19
N ASN A 70 -5.19 5.64 -1.05
CA ASN A 70 -5.98 6.76 -0.54
C ASN A 70 -5.92 7.96 -1.50
N PHE A 71 -4.71 8.31 -1.99
CA PHE A 71 -4.57 9.32 -3.03
C PHE A 71 -5.48 9.04 -4.24
N ARG A 72 -5.55 7.78 -4.68
CA ARG A 72 -6.45 7.40 -5.77
C ARG A 72 -7.93 7.68 -5.42
N ALA A 73 -8.34 7.37 -4.19
CA ALA A 73 -9.72 7.61 -3.75
C ALA A 73 -10.08 9.11 -3.77
N ASP A 74 -9.13 9.96 -3.39
CA ASP A 74 -9.34 11.40 -3.25
C ASP A 74 -9.16 12.18 -4.55
N TYR A 75 -8.19 11.76 -5.38
CA TYR A 75 -7.75 12.53 -6.56
C TYR A 75 -8.01 11.86 -7.91
N CYS A 76 -8.47 10.62 -7.94
CA CYS A 76 -8.75 9.86 -9.17
C CYS A 76 -10.25 9.67 -9.45
N SER A 77 -11.14 10.31 -8.73
CA SER A 77 -12.55 10.36 -9.10
C SER A 77 -12.75 11.20 -10.36
N ASP A 78 -13.76 10.89 -11.15
CA ASP A 78 -13.94 11.31 -12.57
C ASP A 78 -13.74 12.80 -12.91
N ASN A 79 -13.66 13.68 -11.91
CA ASN A 79 -13.45 15.12 -12.10
C ASN A 79 -12.20 15.71 -11.42
N THR A 80 -11.45 14.93 -10.64
CA THR A 80 -10.37 15.48 -9.80
C THR A 80 -8.96 15.16 -10.31
N SER A 81 -8.77 14.16 -11.17
CA SER A 81 -7.46 13.80 -11.72
C SER A 81 -6.87 14.88 -12.66
N GLN A 82 -7.73 15.70 -13.29
CA GLN A 82 -7.31 16.78 -14.19
C GLN A 82 -6.59 17.96 -13.51
N PRO A 83 -6.92 18.36 -12.25
CA PRO A 83 -6.29 19.51 -11.62
C PRO A 83 -4.78 19.38 -11.39
N LEU A 84 -4.24 18.18 -11.39
CA LEU A 84 -2.82 17.91 -11.13
C LEU A 84 -1.97 17.79 -12.40
N LEU A 85 -2.57 17.47 -13.54
CA LEU A 85 -1.84 17.39 -14.80
C LEU A 85 -1.32 18.76 -15.21
N GLY A 86 -0.05 18.83 -15.60
CA GLY A 86 0.60 20.06 -16.03
C GLY A 86 1.06 20.97 -14.87
N LYS A 87 0.81 20.60 -13.61
CA LYS A 87 1.33 21.36 -12.46
C LYS A 87 2.78 21.01 -12.16
N GLU A 88 3.53 22.01 -11.72
CA GLU A 88 4.83 21.79 -11.09
C GLU A 88 4.65 21.19 -9.71
N VAL A 89 5.43 20.16 -9.44
CA VAL A 89 5.43 19.46 -8.16
C VAL A 89 6.84 19.21 -7.67
N GLN A 90 6.96 19.17 -6.36
CA GLN A 90 8.08 18.60 -5.64
C GLN A 90 7.61 17.31 -4.98
N LEU A 91 8.35 16.22 -5.17
CA LEU A 91 8.07 14.98 -4.49
C LEU A 91 9.33 14.42 -3.82
N ILE A 92 9.12 13.76 -2.68
CA ILE A 92 10.14 13.01 -1.98
C ILE A 92 9.74 11.54 -2.10
N ALA A 93 10.63 10.76 -2.68
CA ALA A 93 10.37 9.36 -2.98
C ALA A 93 11.59 8.48 -2.70
N ARG A 94 11.33 7.21 -2.51
CA ARG A 94 12.31 6.15 -2.33
C ARG A 94 12.22 5.17 -3.48
N GLN A 95 13.36 4.75 -4.00
CA GLN A 95 13.40 3.72 -5.02
C GLN A 95 12.87 2.40 -4.45
N ALA A 96 11.85 1.85 -5.10
CA ALA A 96 11.26 0.56 -4.73
C ALA A 96 11.87 -0.58 -5.53
N ASN A 97 11.90 -0.45 -6.85
CA ASN A 97 12.51 -1.45 -7.75
C ASN A 97 12.69 -0.84 -9.15
N GLY A 98 13.89 -0.95 -9.73
CA GLY A 98 14.17 -0.42 -11.08
C GLY A 98 13.78 1.05 -11.21
N ASP A 99 12.90 1.38 -12.16
CA ASP A 99 12.43 2.74 -12.43
C ASP A 99 11.20 3.14 -11.60
N PHE A 100 10.81 2.30 -10.64
CA PHE A 100 9.66 2.55 -9.77
C PHE A 100 10.10 3.15 -8.44
N TYR A 101 9.45 4.24 -8.06
CA TYR A 101 9.67 4.98 -6.82
C TYR A 101 8.39 5.05 -6.01
N GLN A 102 8.46 4.80 -4.71
CA GLN A 102 7.36 5.04 -3.78
C GLN A 102 7.44 6.49 -3.29
N VAL A 103 6.39 7.25 -3.51
CA VAL A 103 6.28 8.64 -3.04
C VAL A 103 5.83 8.65 -1.59
N TYR A 104 6.51 9.44 -0.77
CA TYR A 104 6.17 9.70 0.62
C TYR A 104 5.62 11.10 0.81
N GLU A 105 6.04 12.05 0.00
CA GLU A 105 5.58 13.43 0.07
C GLU A 105 5.40 14.00 -1.34
N LEU A 106 4.27 14.68 -1.55
CA LEU A 106 3.96 15.36 -2.80
C LEU A 106 3.43 16.77 -2.49
N LYS A 107 4.10 17.76 -3.03
CA LYS A 107 3.74 19.18 -2.90
C LYS A 107 3.57 19.85 -4.25
N THR A 108 2.60 20.72 -4.33
CA THR A 108 2.47 21.72 -5.41
C THR A 108 2.77 23.12 -4.86
N ALA A 109 2.80 24.16 -5.71
CA ALA A 109 2.95 25.53 -5.28
C ALA A 109 1.81 25.93 -4.30
N GLY A 110 2.08 25.82 -3.00
CA GLY A 110 1.19 26.25 -1.91
C GLY A 110 0.31 25.18 -1.27
N GLU A 111 0.39 23.91 -1.70
CA GLU A 111 -0.43 22.83 -1.15
C GLU A 111 0.38 21.53 -0.97
N VAL A 112 0.24 20.91 0.18
CA VAL A 112 0.73 19.54 0.43
C VAL A 112 -0.39 18.59 0.06
N ILE A 113 -0.14 17.71 -0.90
CA ILE A 113 -1.14 16.78 -1.47
C ILE A 113 -1.03 15.40 -0.82
N LEU A 114 0.19 14.98 -0.49
CA LEU A 114 0.48 13.69 0.14
C LEU A 114 1.52 13.89 1.21
N THR A 115 1.27 13.32 2.39
CA THR A 115 2.17 13.37 3.53
C THR A 115 2.76 12.00 3.83
N PRO A 116 3.92 11.92 4.52
CA PRO A 116 4.46 10.65 4.98
C PRO A 116 3.50 9.88 5.89
N GLU A 117 2.73 10.58 6.72
CA GLU A 117 1.76 10.01 7.64
C GLU A 117 0.65 9.26 6.90
N ASP A 118 0.22 9.76 5.73
CA ASP A 118 -0.80 9.09 4.89
C ASP A 118 -0.29 7.74 4.40
N ILE A 119 0.99 7.68 3.99
CA ILE A 119 1.64 6.44 3.52
C ILE A 119 1.83 5.45 4.67
N GLU A 120 2.29 5.93 5.83
CA GLU A 120 2.48 5.09 7.01
C GLU A 120 1.15 4.49 7.51
N ALA A 121 0.09 5.29 7.54
CA ALA A 121 -1.25 4.83 7.93
C ALA A 121 -1.78 3.74 6.97
N GLU A 122 -1.57 3.90 5.67
CA GLU A 122 -1.97 2.91 4.66
C GLU A 122 -1.18 1.60 4.82
N GLN A 123 0.13 1.67 5.01
CA GLN A 123 0.99 0.50 5.21
C GLN A 123 0.65 -0.24 6.51
N GLY A 124 0.43 0.49 7.59
CA GLY A 124 0.02 -0.06 8.89
C GLY A 124 -1.34 -0.77 8.81
N SER A 125 -2.30 -0.19 8.13
CA SER A 125 -3.63 -0.78 7.93
C SER A 125 -3.56 -2.10 7.14
N SER A 126 -2.74 -2.18 6.11
CA SER A 126 -2.54 -3.39 5.31
C SER A 126 -1.95 -4.53 6.15
N THR A 127 -0.93 -4.24 6.96
CA THR A 127 -0.29 -5.21 7.84
C THR A 127 -1.26 -5.74 8.90
N LEU A 128 -2.05 -4.87 9.53
CA LEU A 128 -3.07 -5.24 10.51
C LEU A 128 -4.13 -6.17 9.90
N GLY A 129 -4.52 -5.91 8.64
CA GLY A 129 -5.46 -6.76 7.90
C GLY A 129 -4.97 -8.19 7.75
N MET A 130 -3.67 -8.42 7.51
CA MET A 130 -3.10 -9.76 7.39
C MET A 130 -3.16 -10.53 8.71
N PHE A 131 -2.85 -9.90 9.84
CA PHE A 131 -2.97 -10.51 11.17
C PHE A 131 -4.43 -10.84 11.50
N PHE A 132 -5.36 -9.96 11.16
CA PHE A 132 -6.79 -10.20 11.37
C PHE A 132 -7.30 -11.40 10.56
N LEU A 133 -6.91 -11.54 9.30
CA LEU A 133 -7.26 -12.69 8.46
C LEU A 133 -6.68 -14.00 9.02
N ALA A 134 -5.43 -13.98 9.49
CA ALA A 134 -4.83 -15.13 10.14
C ALA A 134 -5.62 -15.55 11.37
N PHE A 135 -5.97 -14.60 12.24
CA PHE A 135 -6.75 -14.84 13.46
C PHE A 135 -8.13 -15.43 13.13
N LEU A 136 -8.87 -14.83 12.19
CA LEU A 136 -10.18 -15.33 11.77
C LEU A 136 -10.11 -16.77 11.23
N THR A 137 -9.06 -17.06 10.44
CA THR A 137 -8.86 -18.41 9.90
C THR A 137 -8.65 -19.44 10.99
N VAL A 138 -7.81 -19.13 12.00
CA VAL A 138 -7.58 -20.01 13.15
C VAL A 138 -8.86 -20.18 13.98
N ALA A 139 -9.54 -19.09 14.29
CA ALA A 139 -10.80 -19.10 15.05
C ALA A 139 -11.85 -19.97 14.37
N PHE A 140 -11.99 -19.88 13.05
CA PHE A 140 -12.90 -20.73 12.26
C PHE A 140 -12.54 -22.21 12.35
N VAL A 141 -11.25 -22.57 12.25
CA VAL A 141 -10.80 -23.97 12.39
C VAL A 141 -11.10 -24.52 13.77
N VAL A 142 -10.88 -23.74 14.82
CA VAL A 142 -11.16 -24.12 16.21
C VAL A 142 -12.66 -24.32 16.40
N TYR A 143 -13.48 -23.37 15.97
CA TYR A 143 -14.94 -23.44 16.06
C TYR A 143 -15.48 -24.71 15.40
N LYS A 144 -15.14 -24.96 14.13
CA LYS A 144 -15.57 -26.16 13.39
C LYS A 144 -15.00 -27.47 13.93
N SER A 145 -13.94 -27.42 14.70
CA SER A 145 -13.37 -28.60 15.36
C SER A 145 -14.14 -28.96 16.62
N ARG A 146 -14.70 -27.97 17.33
CA ARG A 146 -15.52 -28.17 18.53
C ARG A 146 -16.90 -28.74 18.20
N GLU A 147 -17.55 -28.25 17.14
CA GLU A 147 -18.86 -28.79 16.71
C GLU A 147 -18.85 -30.33 16.52
N LYS A 148 -17.74 -30.90 16.02
CA LYS A 148 -17.63 -32.35 15.81
C LYS A 148 -17.43 -33.19 17.10
N LYS A 149 -17.12 -32.54 18.22
CA LYS A 149 -16.97 -33.28 19.50
C LYS A 149 -18.24 -33.34 20.31
N VAL A 150 -19.25 -32.56 19.96
CA VAL A 150 -20.54 -32.46 20.67
C VAL A 150 -21.64 -33.32 20.00
N SER A 151 -21.42 -33.79 18.78
CA SER A 151 -22.29 -34.69 18.02
C SER A 151 -21.75 -36.12 18.03
#